data_816ee3c376cdaf11917de533c5425422
#
_entry.id   816ee3c376cdaf11917de533c5425422
#
_cell.length_a   1.000
_cell.length_b   1.000
_cell.length_c   1.000
_cell.angle_alpha   90.00
_cell.angle_beta   90.00
_cell.angle_gamma   90.00
#
_symmetry.space_group_name_H-M   'P 1'
#
loop_
_entity.id
_entity.type
_entity.pdbx_description
1 polymer ?
#
loop_
_entity_poly.entity_id
_entity_poly.type
_entity_poly.pdbx_seq_one_letter_code
_entity_poly.pdbx_strand_id
1 'polypeptide(L)'
;MRHFFRTQLIPTEVLRIADEFLPEIGMERTGHTARSRAFAGDLGKLQLSVRKEGGHYTFVEISTDQMGESRLDRNAKKFFLALHKAGDPRHRIEAAY
;
A
#
# COMPACT_ATOMS: atom_id res chain seq x y z
N MET A 1 14.63 0.20 -1.97
CA MET A 1 13.93 -0.71 -2.89
C MET A 1 12.62 -0.09 -3.34
N ARG A 2 12.27 -0.25 -4.60
CA ARG A 2 11.02 0.28 -5.14
C ARG A 2 10.11 -0.85 -5.56
N HIS A 3 8.84 -0.72 -5.22
CA HIS A 3 7.81 -1.71 -5.56
C HIS A 3 6.65 -1.00 -6.25
N PHE A 4 6.06 -1.65 -7.23
CA PHE A 4 4.96 -1.09 -8.03
C PHE A 4 3.78 -2.04 -8.05
N PHE A 5 2.58 -1.47 -8.05
CA PHE A 5 1.36 -2.27 -8.11
C PHE A 5 0.25 -1.44 -8.78
N ARG A 6 -0.59 -2.11 -9.56
CA ARG A 6 -1.77 -1.48 -10.16
C ARG A 6 -3.01 -2.13 -9.59
N THR A 7 -3.96 -1.30 -9.18
CA THR A 7 -5.19 -1.77 -8.55
C THR A 7 -6.39 -1.02 -9.13
N GLN A 8 -7.56 -1.64 -9.06
CA GLN A 8 -8.82 -0.99 -9.46
C GLN A 8 -9.39 -0.12 -8.34
N LEU A 9 -8.82 -0.18 -7.14
CA LEU A 9 -9.22 0.69 -6.04
C LEU A 9 -8.92 2.15 -6.39
N ILE A 10 -9.80 3.06 -5.95
CA ILE A 10 -9.53 4.49 -6.12
C ILE A 10 -8.37 4.91 -5.20
N PRO A 11 -7.64 5.99 -5.55
CA PRO A 11 -6.47 6.40 -4.75
C PRO A 11 -6.74 6.61 -3.27
N THR A 12 -7.87 7.23 -2.92
CA THR A 12 -8.22 7.47 -1.51
C THR A 12 -8.40 6.17 -0.75
N GLU A 13 -8.92 5.13 -1.40
CA GLU A 13 -9.11 3.82 -0.76
C GLU A 13 -7.76 3.15 -0.51
N VAL A 14 -6.82 3.26 -1.46
CA VAL A 14 -5.46 2.76 -1.27
C VAL A 14 -4.81 3.41 -0.06
N LEU A 15 -4.94 4.74 0.05
CA LEU A 15 -4.35 5.48 1.16
C LEU A 15 -5.01 5.10 2.49
N ARG A 16 -6.33 4.87 2.49
CA ARG A 16 -7.04 4.43 3.69
C ARG A 16 -6.53 3.08 4.18
N ILE A 17 -6.35 2.13 3.25
CA ILE A 17 -5.85 0.80 3.60
C ILE A 17 -4.41 0.91 4.12
N ALA A 18 -3.60 1.78 3.52
CA ALA A 18 -2.23 1.99 4.01
C ALA A 18 -2.24 2.55 5.44
N ASP A 19 -3.12 3.51 5.72
CA ASP A 19 -3.22 4.11 7.05
C ASP A 19 -3.69 3.10 8.11
N GLU A 20 -4.33 2.02 7.70
CA GLU A 20 -4.72 0.94 8.61
C GLU A 20 -3.64 -0.15 8.71
N PHE A 21 -3.05 -0.52 7.58
CA PHE A 21 -2.12 -1.65 7.50
C PHE A 21 -0.76 -1.34 8.13
N LEU A 22 -0.17 -0.20 7.80
CA LEU A 22 1.21 0.07 8.21
C LEU A 22 1.35 0.28 9.71
N PRO A 23 0.42 0.97 10.41
CA PRO A 23 0.52 1.03 11.87
C PRO A 23 0.46 -0.34 12.55
N GLU A 24 -0.27 -1.31 11.97
CA GLU A 24 -0.37 -2.65 12.56
C GLU A 24 0.95 -3.40 12.54
N ILE A 25 1.86 -3.05 11.63
CA ILE A 25 3.20 -3.66 11.59
C ILE A 25 4.25 -2.78 12.27
N GLY A 26 3.80 -1.83 13.09
CA GLY A 26 4.70 -1.01 13.89
C GLY A 26 5.25 0.21 13.19
N MET A 27 4.67 0.60 12.05
CA MET A 27 5.11 1.80 11.33
C MET A 27 4.27 2.99 11.74
N GLU A 28 4.92 4.12 11.99
CA GLU A 28 4.24 5.35 12.36
C GLU A 28 4.25 6.32 11.19
N ARG A 29 3.10 6.94 10.94
CA ARG A 29 3.00 7.91 9.85
C ARG A 29 3.77 9.19 10.20
N THR A 30 4.73 9.56 9.35
CA THR A 30 5.56 10.74 9.54
C THR A 30 5.20 11.90 8.61
N GLY A 31 4.41 11.65 7.58
CA GLY A 31 3.99 12.68 6.66
C GLY A 31 2.91 12.19 5.72
N HIS A 32 2.21 13.14 5.09
CA HIS A 32 1.18 12.81 4.12
C HIS A 32 0.90 14.00 3.20
N THR A 33 0.43 13.66 2.01
CA THR A 33 -0.18 14.62 1.08
C THR A 33 -1.48 14.01 0.58
N ALA A 34 -2.16 14.68 -0.35
CA ALA A 34 -3.38 14.14 -0.93
C ALA A 34 -3.13 12.82 -1.67
N ARG A 35 -1.89 12.55 -2.07
CA ARG A 35 -1.54 11.38 -2.90
C ARG A 35 -0.39 10.56 -2.34
N SER A 36 0.05 10.81 -1.13
CA SER A 36 1.21 10.11 -0.58
C SER A 36 1.11 9.93 0.92
N ARG A 37 1.89 8.96 1.41
CA ARG A 37 2.06 8.69 2.84
C ARG A 37 3.52 8.33 3.09
N ALA A 38 4.06 8.81 4.20
CA ALA A 38 5.38 8.44 4.67
C ALA A 38 5.26 7.77 6.03
N PHE A 39 6.00 6.70 6.23
CA PHE A 39 5.99 5.92 7.48
C PHE A 39 7.41 5.62 7.92
N ALA A 40 7.61 5.49 9.22
CA ALA A 40 8.89 5.07 9.79
C ALA A 40 8.64 4.19 11.01
N GLY A 41 9.58 3.30 11.28
CA GLY A 41 9.51 2.39 12.42
C GLY A 41 10.75 1.54 12.51
N ASP A 42 10.70 0.50 13.34
CA ASP A 42 11.85 -0.38 13.56
C ASP A 42 12.28 -1.10 12.28
N LEU A 43 11.36 -1.30 11.33
CA LEU A 43 11.67 -1.98 10.08
C LEU A 43 12.39 -1.08 9.07
N GLY A 44 12.35 0.23 9.27
CA GLY A 44 12.95 1.20 8.34
C GLY A 44 11.98 2.30 7.99
N LYS A 45 12.22 2.94 6.85
CA LYS A 45 11.39 4.03 6.34
C LYS A 45 10.73 3.60 5.03
N LEU A 46 9.47 3.98 4.88
CA LEU A 46 8.68 3.64 3.70
C LEU A 46 7.93 4.87 3.21
N GLN A 47 7.91 5.06 1.90
CA GLN A 47 7.13 6.10 1.28
C GLN A 47 6.21 5.49 0.23
N LEU A 48 4.94 5.87 0.28
CA LEU A 48 3.93 5.36 -0.63
C LEU A 48 3.33 6.53 -1.40
N SER A 49 3.19 6.36 -2.71
CA SER A 49 2.50 7.33 -3.54
C SER A 49 1.50 6.63 -4.44
N VAL A 50 0.43 7.35 -4.78
CA VAL A 50 -0.64 6.84 -5.64
C VAL A 50 -0.96 7.86 -6.72
N ARG A 51 -1.35 7.36 -7.89
CA ARG A 51 -1.84 8.21 -8.98
C ARG A 51 -2.79 7.44 -9.88
N LYS A 52 -3.74 8.14 -10.46
CA LYS A 52 -4.61 7.56 -11.48
C LYS A 52 -3.79 7.28 -12.74
N GLU A 53 -4.02 6.13 -13.34
CA GLU A 53 -3.35 5.74 -14.57
C GLU A 53 -4.38 5.12 -15.52
N GLY A 54 -4.50 5.67 -16.71
CA GLY A 54 -5.38 5.15 -17.75
C GLY A 54 -6.87 5.16 -17.43
N GLY A 55 -7.31 5.92 -16.43
CA GLY A 55 -8.72 6.06 -16.09
C GLY A 55 -9.34 4.92 -15.29
N HIS A 56 -8.78 3.72 -15.35
CA HIS A 56 -9.34 2.54 -14.69
C HIS A 56 -8.49 2.03 -13.54
N TYR A 57 -7.23 2.40 -13.49
CA TYR A 57 -6.30 1.87 -12.51
C TYR A 57 -5.69 2.96 -11.67
N THR A 58 -5.36 2.59 -10.44
CA THR A 58 -4.51 3.39 -9.58
C THR A 58 -3.13 2.76 -9.55
N PHE A 59 -2.12 3.54 -9.88
CA PHE A 59 -0.73 3.11 -9.82
C PHE A 59 -0.20 3.41 -8.42
N VAL A 60 0.32 2.38 -7.76
CA VAL A 60 0.83 2.46 -6.39
C VAL A 60 2.33 2.21 -6.43
N GLU A 61 3.10 3.12 -5.87
CA GLU A 61 4.54 2.97 -5.77
C GLU A 61 4.93 3.03 -4.30
N ILE A 62 5.74 2.06 -3.87
CA ILE A 62 6.32 2.05 -2.53
C ILE A 62 7.84 2.10 -2.66
N SER A 63 8.46 3.03 -1.93
CA SER A 63 9.92 3.09 -1.80
C SER A 63 10.28 2.80 -0.35
N THR A 64 11.28 1.94 -0.15
CA THR A 64 11.83 1.68 1.19
C THR A 64 13.29 2.08 1.21
N ASP A 65 13.83 2.32 2.41
CA ASP A 65 15.25 2.59 2.59
C ASP A 65 16.07 1.30 2.74
N GLN A 66 15.46 0.14 2.47
CA GLN A 66 16.09 -1.17 2.59
C GLN A 66 16.55 -1.67 1.23
N MET A 67 17.45 -2.64 1.25
CA MET A 67 18.02 -3.23 0.02
C MET A 67 17.38 -4.58 -0.26
N GLY A 68 16.15 -4.58 -0.76
CA GLY A 68 15.45 -5.79 -1.22
C GLY A 68 15.32 -6.88 -0.15
N GLU A 69 14.30 -7.71 -0.23
CA GLU A 69 14.08 -8.88 0.64
C GLU A 69 14.16 -8.63 2.16
N SER A 70 14.17 -7.36 2.59
CA SER A 70 14.08 -7.01 4.00
C SER A 70 12.69 -7.33 4.53
N ARG A 71 12.54 -7.31 5.87
CA ARG A 71 11.22 -7.48 6.48
C ARG A 71 10.26 -6.40 6.02
N LEU A 72 10.76 -5.16 5.85
CA LEU A 72 9.92 -4.07 5.35
C LEU A 72 9.47 -4.33 3.92
N ASP A 73 10.37 -4.79 3.05
CA ASP A 73 10.03 -5.10 1.66
C ASP A 73 9.02 -6.25 1.57
N ARG A 74 9.15 -7.27 2.43
CA ARG A 74 8.16 -8.35 2.50
C ARG A 74 6.80 -7.83 2.92
N ASN A 75 6.76 -6.89 3.85
CA ASN A 75 5.51 -6.28 4.29
C ASN A 75 4.91 -5.38 3.22
N ALA A 76 5.73 -4.74 2.39
CA ALA A 76 5.24 -3.99 1.23
C ALA A 76 4.50 -4.92 0.27
N LYS A 77 5.04 -6.12 0.04
CA LYS A 77 4.37 -7.12 -0.80
C LYS A 77 3.07 -7.60 -0.16
N LYS A 78 3.04 -7.76 1.15
CA LYS A 78 1.80 -8.13 1.87
C LYS A 78 0.75 -7.03 1.75
N PHE A 79 1.18 -5.77 1.79
CA PHE A 79 0.27 -4.66 1.56
C PHE A 79 -0.35 -4.71 0.17
N PHE A 80 0.46 -4.99 -0.86
CA PHE A 80 -0.06 -5.16 -2.21
C PHE A 80 -1.08 -6.30 -2.29
N LEU A 81 -0.83 -7.40 -1.58
CA LEU A 81 -1.78 -8.51 -1.53
C LEU A 81 -3.08 -8.07 -0.87
N ALA A 82 -3.01 -7.26 0.19
CA ALA A 82 -4.20 -6.72 0.83
C ALA A 82 -4.99 -5.83 -0.13
N LEU A 83 -4.31 -5.01 -0.95
CA LEU A 83 -4.97 -4.21 -1.98
C LEU A 83 -5.65 -5.10 -3.03
N HIS A 84 -4.97 -6.15 -3.45
CA HIS A 84 -5.54 -7.08 -4.42
C HIS A 84 -6.82 -7.71 -3.89
N LYS A 85 -6.81 -8.18 -2.67
CA LYS A 85 -7.99 -8.79 -2.05
C LYS A 85 -9.13 -7.78 -1.91
N ALA A 86 -8.83 -6.56 -1.51
CA ALA A 86 -9.84 -5.52 -1.35
C ALA A 86 -10.49 -5.14 -2.67
N GLY A 87 -9.74 -5.22 -3.78
CA GLY A 87 -10.23 -4.89 -5.10
C GLY A 87 -10.85 -6.06 -5.87
N ASP A 88 -10.85 -7.27 -5.30
CA ASP A 88 -11.35 -8.45 -5.98
C ASP A 88 -12.86 -8.61 -5.76
N PRO A 89 -13.68 -8.46 -6.82
CA PRO A 89 -15.14 -8.61 -6.69
C PRO A 89 -15.56 -9.98 -6.16
N ARG A 90 -14.84 -11.04 -6.55
CA ARG A 90 -15.17 -12.39 -6.09
C ARG A 90 -14.92 -12.55 -4.60
N HIS A 91 -13.86 -11.95 -4.10
CA HIS A 91 -13.57 -11.97 -2.67
C HIS A 91 -14.69 -11.27 -1.89
N ARG A 92 -15.20 -10.15 -2.39
CA ARG A 92 -16.31 -9.42 -1.75
C ARG A 92 -17.60 -10.24 -1.76
N ILE A 93 -17.88 -10.94 -2.87
CA ILE A 93 -19.07 -11.77 -3.00
C ILE A 93 -19.01 -12.91 -1.99
N GLU A 94 -17.85 -13.56 -1.87
CA GLU A 94 -17.67 -14.64 -0.88
C GLU A 94 -17.84 -14.13 0.54
N ALA A 95 -17.34 -12.94 0.84
CA ALA A 95 -17.47 -12.35 2.16
C ALA A 95 -18.92 -12.00 2.51
N ALA A 96 -19.79 -11.84 1.52
CA ALA A 96 -21.19 -11.52 1.73
C ALA A 96 -22.02 -12.75 2.14
N TYR A 97 -21.50 -13.93 1.98
CA TYR A 97 -22.14 -15.18 2.38
C TYR A 97 -21.60 -15.66 3.72
#